data_b5d41c7bd249fd534e7ad856c86c4a69
#
_entry.id   b5d41c7bd249fd534e7ad856c86c4a69
#
_cell.length_a   1.000
_cell.length_b   1.000
_cell.length_c   1.000
_cell.angle_alpha   90.00
_cell.angle_beta   90.00
_cell.angle_gamma   90.00
#
_symmetry.space_group_name_H-M   'P 1'
#
loop_
_entity.id
_entity.type
_entity.pdbx_description
1 polymer ?
#
loop_
_entity_poly.entity_id
_entity_poly.type
_entity_poly.pdbx_seq_one_letter_code
_entity_poly.pdbx_strand_id
1 'polypeptide(L)'
;MVGPVEMADDGVAGRVVEIQRAAYRIEADLIGFDGIPPLHDTVADVREHDLHWFGSFEDGQFAGIIAWTDVDGVREIDRLAVHPRFHRRGHARALVEHALGHPRVVVSTGTANTPARTLYESLGFVPIGTSEIAPGVTTTDYERVVVPG
;
A
#
# COMPACT_ATOMS: atom_id res chain seq x y z
N MET A 1 -11.43 -7.73 8.72
CA MET A 1 -11.10 -9.02 8.07
C MET A 1 -10.40 -8.76 6.75
N VAL A 2 -9.33 -9.48 6.49
CA VAL A 2 -8.57 -9.36 5.22
C VAL A 2 -8.87 -10.58 4.35
N GLY A 3 -9.15 -10.34 3.07
CA GLY A 3 -9.43 -11.41 2.12
C GLY A 3 -9.09 -11.03 0.68
N PRO A 4 -9.18 -11.98 -0.25
CA PRO A 4 -8.83 -11.74 -1.65
C PRO A 4 -9.78 -10.75 -2.32
N VAL A 5 -9.26 -10.06 -3.34
CA VAL A 5 -10.02 -9.09 -4.15
C VAL A 5 -10.35 -9.72 -5.50
N GLU A 6 -11.64 -9.78 -5.83
CA GLU A 6 -12.13 -10.29 -7.11
C GLU A 6 -12.09 -9.19 -8.18
N MET A 7 -10.91 -8.96 -8.76
CA MET A 7 -10.68 -7.87 -9.71
C MET A 7 -11.49 -8.02 -11.00
N ALA A 8 -11.95 -9.23 -11.32
CA ALA A 8 -12.84 -9.48 -12.47
C ALA A 8 -14.23 -8.87 -12.30
N ASP A 9 -14.67 -8.63 -11.06
CA ASP A 9 -15.95 -7.98 -10.77
C ASP A 9 -15.79 -6.48 -10.97
N ASP A 10 -16.64 -5.87 -11.81
CA ASP A 10 -16.56 -4.44 -12.14
C ASP A 10 -16.78 -3.54 -10.91
N GLY A 11 -17.71 -3.91 -10.05
CA GLY A 11 -17.97 -3.15 -8.82
C GLY A 11 -16.80 -3.16 -7.86
N VAL A 12 -16.13 -4.30 -7.74
CA VAL A 12 -14.94 -4.47 -6.90
C VAL A 12 -13.77 -3.66 -7.46
N ALA A 13 -13.48 -3.79 -8.76
CA ALA A 13 -12.39 -3.04 -9.39
C ALA A 13 -12.63 -1.53 -9.31
N GLY A 14 -13.88 -1.08 -9.50
CA GLY A 14 -14.26 0.32 -9.34
C GLY A 14 -14.04 0.82 -7.91
N ARG A 15 -14.32 -0.02 -6.91
CA ARG A 15 -14.09 0.33 -5.50
C ARG A 15 -12.60 0.42 -5.19
N VAL A 16 -11.77 -0.45 -5.76
CA VAL A 16 -10.31 -0.37 -5.62
C VAL A 16 -9.80 0.99 -6.10
N VAL A 17 -10.22 1.42 -7.29
CA VAL A 17 -9.85 2.73 -7.84
C VAL A 17 -10.32 3.87 -6.93
N GLU A 18 -11.55 3.81 -6.42
CA GLU A 18 -12.09 4.81 -5.50
C GLU A 18 -11.25 4.90 -4.22
N ILE A 19 -10.91 3.76 -3.62
CA ILE A 19 -10.07 3.71 -2.43
C ILE A 19 -8.69 4.31 -2.72
N GLN A 20 -8.06 3.93 -3.83
CA GLN A 20 -6.76 4.47 -4.21
C GLN A 20 -6.79 5.98 -4.37
N ARG A 21 -7.76 6.51 -5.10
CA ARG A 21 -7.86 7.95 -5.34
C ARG A 21 -8.06 8.73 -4.05
N ALA A 22 -8.92 8.26 -3.17
CA ALA A 22 -9.18 8.93 -1.90
C ALA A 22 -7.95 8.91 -0.97
N ALA A 23 -7.30 7.74 -0.85
CA ALA A 23 -6.15 7.59 0.04
C ALA A 23 -4.88 8.26 -0.50
N TYR A 24 -4.56 8.04 -1.77
CA TYR A 24 -3.34 8.61 -2.36
C TYR A 24 -3.44 10.11 -2.60
N ARG A 25 -4.63 10.68 -2.65
CA ARG A 25 -4.79 12.14 -2.63
C ARG A 25 -4.23 12.73 -1.33
N ILE A 26 -4.47 12.07 -0.22
CA ILE A 26 -3.94 12.50 1.08
C ILE A 26 -2.42 12.38 1.08
N GLU A 27 -1.86 11.28 0.57
CA GLU A 27 -0.41 11.12 0.47
C GLU A 27 0.20 12.18 -0.44
N ALA A 28 -0.41 12.44 -1.60
CA ALA A 28 0.06 13.48 -2.52
C ALA A 28 0.13 14.85 -1.85
N ASP A 29 -0.88 15.18 -1.05
CA ASP A 29 -0.90 16.44 -0.30
C ASP A 29 0.20 16.49 0.77
N LEU A 30 0.43 15.38 1.47
CA LEU A 30 1.48 15.29 2.50
C LEU A 30 2.87 15.47 1.93
N ILE A 31 3.15 14.90 0.76
CA ILE A 31 4.49 14.95 0.16
C ILE A 31 4.66 16.11 -0.83
N GLY A 32 3.59 16.83 -1.13
CA GLY A 32 3.62 17.96 -2.07
C GLY A 32 3.85 17.54 -3.53
N PHE A 33 3.40 16.34 -3.91
CA PHE A 33 3.60 15.79 -5.25
C PHE A 33 2.44 14.88 -5.63
N ASP A 34 1.81 15.12 -6.78
CA ASP A 34 0.64 14.37 -7.25
C ASP A 34 0.93 13.43 -8.42
N GLY A 35 2.20 13.26 -8.78
CA GLY A 35 2.61 12.34 -9.86
C GLY A 35 2.71 10.88 -9.45
N ILE A 36 2.15 10.47 -8.31
CA ILE A 36 2.17 9.08 -7.86
C ILE A 36 1.19 8.23 -8.66
N PRO A 37 1.66 7.11 -9.27
CA PRO A 37 0.83 6.32 -10.18
C PRO A 37 -0.51 5.84 -9.62
N PRO A 38 -0.61 5.34 -8.37
CA PRO A 38 -1.89 4.86 -7.85
C PRO A 38 -3.00 5.90 -7.81
N LEU A 39 -2.64 7.18 -7.75
CA LEU A 39 -3.61 8.28 -7.74
C LEU A 39 -4.33 8.39 -9.09
N HIS A 40 -3.69 7.95 -10.16
CA HIS A 40 -4.16 8.11 -11.54
C HIS A 40 -4.62 6.81 -12.20
N ASP A 41 -4.56 5.67 -11.50
CA ASP A 41 -5.00 4.39 -12.04
C ASP A 41 -6.48 4.42 -12.40
N THR A 42 -6.79 3.81 -13.55
CA THR A 42 -8.15 3.48 -13.98
C THR A 42 -8.48 2.03 -13.62
N VAL A 43 -9.73 1.61 -13.82
CA VAL A 43 -10.12 0.20 -13.66
C VAL A 43 -9.28 -0.70 -14.58
N ALA A 44 -9.05 -0.28 -15.83
CA ALA A 44 -8.21 -1.04 -16.75
C ALA A 44 -6.79 -1.19 -16.22
N ASP A 45 -6.23 -0.11 -15.66
CA ASP A 45 -4.87 -0.12 -15.11
C ASP A 45 -4.74 -1.11 -13.94
N VAL A 46 -5.65 -1.07 -12.98
CA VAL A 46 -5.56 -1.98 -11.82
C VAL A 46 -5.74 -3.44 -12.22
N ARG A 47 -6.51 -3.73 -13.28
CA ARG A 47 -6.65 -5.09 -13.81
C ARG A 47 -5.41 -5.58 -14.55
N GLU A 48 -4.65 -4.67 -15.14
CA GLU A 48 -3.44 -5.01 -15.90
C GLU A 48 -2.21 -5.21 -15.01
N HIS A 49 -2.21 -4.66 -13.81
CA HIS A 49 -1.08 -4.83 -12.89
C HIS A 49 -0.99 -6.28 -12.42
N ASP A 50 0.18 -6.89 -12.63
CA ASP A 50 0.47 -8.25 -12.18
C ASP A 50 0.85 -8.24 -10.70
N LEU A 51 -0.16 -8.03 -9.85
CA LEU A 51 -0.01 -7.92 -8.41
C LEU A 51 -0.95 -8.89 -7.70
N HIS A 52 -0.55 -9.29 -6.49
CA HIS A 52 -1.43 -10.02 -5.57
C HIS A 52 -2.23 -8.98 -4.78
N TRP A 53 -3.55 -8.99 -4.92
CA TRP A 53 -4.46 -8.02 -4.31
C TRP A 53 -5.23 -8.62 -3.15
N PHE A 54 -5.25 -7.92 -2.02
CA PHE A 54 -6.07 -8.27 -0.87
C PHE A 54 -6.79 -7.03 -0.35
N GLY A 55 -7.99 -7.25 0.20
CA GLY A 55 -8.82 -6.18 0.73
C GLY A 55 -9.09 -6.34 2.21
N SER A 56 -9.35 -5.23 2.85
CA SER A 56 -9.82 -5.17 4.24
C SER A 56 -11.30 -4.78 4.25
N PHE A 57 -12.09 -5.50 5.04
CA PHE A 57 -13.54 -5.34 5.08
C PHE A 57 -14.01 -5.09 6.52
N GLU A 58 -14.99 -4.19 6.68
CA GLU A 58 -15.60 -3.87 7.96
C GLU A 58 -17.11 -3.81 7.76
N ASP A 59 -17.86 -4.64 8.48
CA ASP A 59 -19.31 -4.73 8.37
C ASP A 59 -19.80 -4.88 6.92
N GLY A 60 -19.09 -5.71 6.13
CA GLY A 60 -19.40 -5.95 4.74
C GLY A 60 -18.95 -4.85 3.79
N GLN A 61 -18.32 -3.79 4.29
CA GLN A 61 -17.82 -2.68 3.47
C GLN A 61 -16.34 -2.85 3.13
N PHE A 62 -16.00 -2.61 1.87
CA PHE A 62 -14.63 -2.68 1.38
C PHE A 62 -13.90 -1.39 1.78
N ALA A 63 -12.99 -1.49 2.75
CA ALA A 63 -12.37 -0.34 3.41
C ALA A 63 -10.98 0.00 2.90
N GLY A 64 -10.18 -0.99 2.51
CA GLY A 64 -8.79 -0.76 2.12
C GLY A 64 -8.24 -1.88 1.27
N ILE A 65 -7.06 -1.64 0.67
CA ILE A 65 -6.38 -2.59 -0.21
C ILE A 65 -4.89 -2.64 0.10
N ILE A 66 -4.30 -3.81 -0.18
CA ILE A 66 -2.87 -3.98 -0.29
C ILE A 66 -2.59 -4.82 -1.54
N ALA A 67 -1.49 -4.51 -2.22
CA ALA A 67 -1.05 -5.30 -3.36
C ALA A 67 0.47 -5.41 -3.36
N TRP A 68 1.00 -6.57 -3.75
CA TRP A 68 2.43 -6.82 -3.79
C TRP A 68 2.83 -7.75 -4.93
N THR A 69 4.14 -7.78 -5.21
CA THR A 69 4.77 -8.77 -6.07
C THR A 69 5.77 -9.59 -5.27
N ASP A 70 5.98 -10.84 -5.68
CA ASP A 70 7.02 -11.69 -5.11
C ASP A 70 8.01 -12.03 -6.24
N VAL A 71 9.23 -11.49 -6.15
CA VAL A 71 10.28 -11.67 -7.17
C VAL A 71 11.61 -11.92 -6.46
N ASP A 72 12.31 -12.97 -6.87
CA ASP A 72 13.65 -13.30 -6.39
C ASP A 72 13.79 -13.36 -4.86
N GLY A 73 12.78 -13.91 -4.20
CA GLY A 73 12.79 -14.07 -2.74
C GLY A 73 12.45 -12.81 -1.96
N VAL A 74 11.98 -11.77 -2.66
CA VAL A 74 11.59 -10.51 -2.04
C VAL A 74 10.12 -10.23 -2.33
N ARG A 75 9.36 -9.87 -1.29
CA ARG A 75 7.99 -9.36 -1.43
C ARG A 75 8.04 -7.84 -1.43
N GLU A 76 7.64 -7.22 -2.52
CA GLU A 76 7.55 -5.78 -2.63
C GLU A 76 6.10 -5.33 -2.54
N ILE A 77 5.78 -4.55 -1.51
CA ILE A 77 4.45 -3.93 -1.37
C ILE A 77 4.41 -2.75 -2.35
N ASP A 78 3.48 -2.82 -3.29
CA ASP A 78 3.33 -1.82 -4.35
C ASP A 78 2.20 -0.83 -4.06
N ARG A 79 1.15 -1.30 -3.39
CA ARG A 79 -0.05 -0.51 -3.05
C ARG A 79 -0.47 -0.79 -1.61
N LEU A 80 -0.73 0.27 -0.87
CA LEU A 80 -1.40 0.22 0.44
C LEU A 80 -2.29 1.45 0.54
N ALA A 81 -3.58 1.24 0.65
CA ALA A 81 -4.52 2.35 0.72
C ALA A 81 -5.74 1.98 1.57
N VAL A 82 -6.14 2.88 2.45
CA VAL A 82 -7.37 2.76 3.25
C VAL A 82 -8.20 4.00 2.98
N HIS A 83 -9.47 3.81 2.64
CA HIS A 83 -10.36 4.93 2.41
C HIS A 83 -10.45 5.80 3.68
N PRO A 84 -10.40 7.13 3.59
CA PRO A 84 -10.39 8.01 4.77
C PRO A 84 -11.54 7.78 5.76
N ARG A 85 -12.69 7.31 5.29
CA ARG A 85 -13.85 6.99 6.15
C ARG A 85 -13.56 5.86 7.14
N PHE A 86 -12.51 5.08 6.89
CA PHE A 86 -12.13 3.92 7.71
C PHE A 86 -10.78 4.12 8.40
N HIS A 87 -10.24 5.34 8.43
CA HIS A 87 -8.98 5.63 9.12
C HIS A 87 -9.10 5.40 10.63
N ARG A 88 -7.95 5.09 11.26
CA ARG A 88 -7.81 4.86 12.70
C ARG A 88 -8.61 3.68 13.24
N ARG A 89 -8.88 2.69 12.39
CA ARG A 89 -9.60 1.46 12.75
C ARG A 89 -8.73 0.21 12.59
N GLY A 90 -7.42 0.38 12.34
CA GLY A 90 -6.48 -0.73 12.22
C GLY A 90 -6.45 -1.44 10.88
N HIS A 91 -7.12 -0.92 9.84
CA HIS A 91 -7.14 -1.57 8.52
C HIS A 91 -5.77 -1.60 7.85
N ALA A 92 -5.02 -0.49 7.87
CA ALA A 92 -3.69 -0.44 7.27
C ALA A 92 -2.74 -1.44 7.96
N ARG A 93 -2.76 -1.48 9.28
CA ARG A 93 -1.97 -2.45 10.05
C ARG A 93 -2.33 -3.88 9.69
N ALA A 94 -3.61 -4.22 9.65
CA ALA A 94 -4.07 -5.57 9.32
C ALA A 94 -3.66 -5.98 7.90
N LEU A 95 -3.73 -5.06 6.94
CA LEU A 95 -3.32 -5.31 5.57
C LEU A 95 -1.81 -5.58 5.48
N VAL A 96 -0.98 -4.75 6.13
CA VAL A 96 0.47 -4.97 6.13
C VAL A 96 0.82 -6.27 6.85
N GLU A 97 0.20 -6.55 8.00
CA GLU A 97 0.42 -7.80 8.72
C GLU A 97 0.12 -9.03 7.84
N HIS A 98 -0.89 -8.93 6.98
CA HIS A 98 -1.22 -9.99 6.03
C HIS A 98 -0.08 -10.26 5.03
N ALA A 99 0.73 -9.24 4.71
CA ALA A 99 1.87 -9.36 3.81
C ALA A 99 3.13 -9.90 4.48
N LEU A 100 3.18 -10.00 5.81
CA LEU A 100 4.42 -10.30 6.55
C LEU A 100 4.80 -11.79 6.59
N GLY A 101 4.02 -12.69 6.00
CA GLY A 101 4.34 -14.12 5.91
C GLY A 101 5.44 -14.45 4.91
N HIS A 102 6.39 -13.54 4.67
CA HIS A 102 7.49 -13.69 3.74
C HIS A 102 8.80 -13.29 4.42
N PRO A 103 9.93 -13.99 4.15
CA PRO A 103 11.21 -13.72 4.82
C PRO A 103 11.73 -12.29 4.60
N ARG A 104 11.47 -11.71 3.43
CA ARG A 104 11.93 -10.36 3.12
C ARG A 104 10.82 -9.55 2.46
N VAL A 105 10.41 -8.47 3.11
CA VAL A 105 9.36 -7.57 2.62
C VAL A 105 9.96 -6.17 2.51
N VAL A 106 9.75 -5.51 1.37
CA VAL A 106 10.20 -4.14 1.13
C VAL A 106 9.01 -3.27 0.75
N VAL A 107 9.10 -1.99 1.07
CA VAL A 107 8.09 -0.99 0.72
C VAL A 107 8.74 0.38 0.66
N SER A 108 8.23 1.24 -0.22
CA SER A 108 8.64 2.66 -0.29
C SER A 108 7.44 3.55 0.00
N THR A 109 7.69 4.65 0.67
CA THR A 109 6.68 5.68 0.89
C THR A 109 7.32 7.07 0.84
N GLY A 110 6.53 8.09 0.59
CA GLY A 110 7.02 9.47 0.64
C GLY A 110 7.65 9.77 1.98
N THR A 111 8.84 10.40 1.98
CA THR A 111 9.56 10.70 3.22
C THR A 111 8.72 11.58 4.15
N ALA A 112 7.89 12.46 3.59
CA ALA A 112 7.01 13.34 4.36
C ALA A 112 5.70 12.66 4.81
N ASN A 113 5.45 11.41 4.39
CA ASN A 113 4.27 10.66 4.82
C ASN A 113 4.53 10.02 6.19
N THR A 114 4.47 10.84 7.23
CA THR A 114 4.74 10.41 8.62
C THR A 114 3.83 9.27 9.09
N PRO A 115 2.51 9.28 8.82
CA PRO A 115 1.65 8.18 9.26
C PRO A 115 2.08 6.81 8.69
N ALA A 116 2.44 6.74 7.40
CA ALA A 116 2.90 5.51 6.78
C ALA A 116 4.24 5.05 7.37
N ARG A 117 5.19 5.98 7.53
CA ARG A 117 6.49 5.68 8.12
C ARG A 117 6.35 5.14 9.54
N THR A 118 5.52 5.77 10.34
CA THR A 118 5.24 5.33 11.72
C THR A 118 4.67 3.91 11.72
N LEU A 119 3.75 3.61 10.82
CA LEU A 119 3.17 2.28 10.69
C LEU A 119 4.23 1.23 10.37
N TYR A 120 5.03 1.45 9.32
CA TYR A 120 6.05 0.48 8.92
C TYR A 120 7.09 0.27 10.02
N GLU A 121 7.57 1.33 10.65
CA GLU A 121 8.54 1.23 11.74
C GLU A 121 7.96 0.46 12.94
N SER A 122 6.68 0.67 13.25
CA SER A 122 6.01 -0.06 14.33
C SER A 122 5.87 -1.57 14.05
N LEU A 123 5.93 -1.96 12.78
CA LEU A 123 5.83 -3.37 12.35
C LEU A 123 7.20 -4.02 12.11
N GLY A 124 8.28 -3.35 12.49
CA GLY A 124 9.62 -3.90 12.40
C GLY A 124 10.35 -3.63 11.09
N PHE A 125 9.81 -2.76 10.24
CA PHE A 125 10.52 -2.29 9.05
C PHE A 125 11.59 -1.28 9.48
N VAL A 126 12.75 -1.34 8.82
CA VAL A 126 13.85 -0.39 9.03
C VAL A 126 14.12 0.36 7.73
N PRO A 127 14.45 1.66 7.79
CA PRO A 127 14.79 2.41 6.59
C PRO A 127 16.14 1.94 6.03
N ILE A 128 16.22 1.76 4.70
CA ILE A 128 17.42 1.28 4.02
C ILE A 128 17.95 2.27 2.97
N GLY A 129 17.21 3.32 2.69
CA GLY A 129 17.66 4.34 1.72
C GLY A 129 16.57 5.34 1.42
N THR A 130 16.95 6.34 0.65
CA THR A 130 16.05 7.37 0.12
C THR A 130 16.31 7.58 -1.36
N SER A 131 15.26 7.99 -2.10
CA SER A 131 15.35 8.31 -3.51
C SER A 131 14.62 9.61 -3.79
N GLU A 132 15.16 10.43 -4.69
CA GLU A 132 14.46 11.62 -5.15
C GLU A 132 13.62 11.28 -6.37
N ILE A 133 12.30 11.49 -6.30
CA ILE A 133 11.35 11.18 -7.38
C ILE A 133 10.93 12.42 -8.17
N ALA A 134 11.14 13.60 -7.60
CA ALA A 134 10.93 14.90 -8.23
C ALA A 134 11.76 15.91 -7.46
N PRO A 135 12.03 17.11 -8.00
CA PRO A 135 12.83 18.12 -7.30
C PRO A 135 12.27 18.40 -5.89
N GLY A 136 13.08 18.12 -4.87
CA GLY A 136 12.72 18.32 -3.47
C GLY A 136 11.74 17.30 -2.89
N VAL A 137 11.37 16.27 -3.65
CA VAL A 137 10.42 15.22 -3.19
C VAL A 137 11.16 13.88 -3.12
N THR A 138 11.24 13.33 -1.91
CA THR A 138 11.95 12.06 -1.68
C THR A 138 11.01 10.97 -1.18
N THR A 139 11.39 9.72 -1.48
CA THR A 139 10.79 8.53 -0.87
C THR A 139 11.79 7.89 0.05
N THR A 140 11.29 7.18 1.06
CA THR A 140 12.10 6.38 1.98
C THR A 140 11.77 4.91 1.72
N ASP A 141 12.82 4.11 1.52
CA ASP A 141 12.70 2.68 1.31
C ASP A 141 12.85 1.96 2.64
N TYR A 142 11.98 1.00 2.89
CA TYR A 142 11.94 0.21 4.12
C TYR A 142 12.10 -1.27 3.81
N GLU A 143 12.71 -1.98 4.74
CA GLU A 143 12.89 -3.42 4.66
C GLU A 143 12.57 -4.07 6.00
N ARG A 144 11.89 -5.22 5.94
CA ARG A 144 11.69 -6.10 7.08
C ARG A 144 12.21 -7.49 6.72
N VAL A 145 13.21 -7.95 7.45
CA VAL A 145 13.81 -9.26 7.23
C VAL A 145 13.56 -10.12 8.46
N VAL A 146 13.07 -11.34 8.23
CA VAL A 146 12.93 -12.36 9.27
C VAL A 146 13.96 -13.43 9.01
N VAL A 147 14.90 -13.57 9.93
CA VAL A 147 15.90 -14.61 9.86
C VAL A 147 15.32 -15.87 10.50
N PRO A 148 15.26 -17.02 9.76
CA PRO A 148 14.84 -18.29 10.36
C PRO A 148 15.76 -18.63 11.50
N GLY A 149 15.18 -18.70 12.68
CA GLY A 149 15.94 -19.01 13.91
C GLY A 149 15.99 -20.47 14.22
#